data_5603d7e61c5bc65beb3ccc39a5afe3d8
#
_entry.id   5603d7e61c5bc65beb3ccc39a5afe3d8
#
_cell.length_a   1.000
_cell.length_b   1.000
_cell.length_c   1.000
_cell.angle_alpha   90.00
_cell.angle_beta   90.00
_cell.angle_gamma   90.00
#
_symmetry.space_group_name_H-M   'P 1'
#
loop_
_entity.id
_entity.type
_entity.pdbx_description
1 polymer ?
#
loop_
_entity_poly.entity_id
_entity_poly.type
_entity_poly.pdbx_seq_one_letter_code
_entity_poly.pdbx_strand_id
1 'polypeptide(L)'
;MENQTAEVLVLGAGPGVRRLARELGLDLSALSGTGPKGRITKEDVIAGVRGPAAPPADAGAAVAAGGIPEVPAQDFSKFGPVEVKPLTRIQRLSGPALHRSWLNVPHVTHNDEADITDLDGYRRELDAAARADGYRVTLLAFLMKAAVSALREFPRFNSSLTPEKDALIYKGYYHLGVAVDTAEGLVVPVIRDVDRKGITELSKELGAVSARARDGKLDLADLQGACFTISSLGGIGGTGFTPIVNAPEVAILGVVRARMTPAWDGTAFVPRLMLPVSLSYDHRVIDGALAARFARHLCHMLEDIRRLVL
;
A
#
# COMPACT_ATOMS: atom_id res chain seq x y z
N MET A 1 20.97 -68.91 9.25
CA MET A 1 20.80 -68.23 10.56
C MET A 1 19.98 -66.91 10.45
N GLU A 2 19.46 -66.55 9.28
CA GLU A 2 18.71 -65.29 9.06
C GLU A 2 17.22 -65.36 9.36
N ASN A 3 16.65 -66.55 9.50
CA ASN A 3 15.20 -66.66 9.69
C ASN A 3 14.69 -66.60 11.14
N GLN A 4 15.62 -66.72 12.14
CA GLN A 4 15.20 -66.67 13.56
C GLN A 4 15.08 -65.30 14.13
N THR A 5 15.78 -64.31 13.58
CA THR A 5 15.73 -62.91 14.08
C THR A 5 14.44 -62.20 13.65
N ALA A 6 13.86 -62.52 12.49
CA ALA A 6 12.60 -62.01 12.00
C ALA A 6 11.38 -62.49 12.78
N GLU A 7 11.40 -63.77 13.23
CA GLU A 7 10.28 -64.38 14.01
C GLU A 7 10.18 -63.80 15.42
N VAL A 8 11.30 -63.43 16.04
CA VAL A 8 11.32 -62.87 17.39
C VAL A 8 10.75 -61.42 17.43
N LEU A 9 10.95 -60.63 16.38
CA LEU A 9 10.41 -59.31 16.28
C LEU A 9 8.86 -59.29 16.04
N VAL A 10 8.34 -60.28 15.35
CA VAL A 10 6.89 -60.46 15.06
C VAL A 10 6.11 -60.88 16.32
N LEU A 11 6.75 -61.50 17.32
CA LEU A 11 6.13 -61.85 18.60
C LEU A 11 5.72 -60.62 19.46
N GLY A 12 6.22 -59.44 19.18
CA GLY A 12 5.86 -58.22 19.86
C GLY A 12 4.52 -57.57 19.46
N ALA A 13 3.79 -58.10 18.49
CA ALA A 13 2.52 -57.58 18.01
C ALA A 13 1.34 -58.49 18.36
N GLY A 14 0.24 -57.91 18.89
CA GLY A 14 -0.99 -58.66 19.17
C GLY A 14 -1.73 -59.15 17.90
N PRO A 15 -2.63 -60.16 17.99
CA PRO A 15 -3.30 -60.72 16.83
C PRO A 15 -4.06 -59.69 15.97
N GLY A 16 -4.70 -58.71 16.59
CA GLY A 16 -5.43 -57.63 15.91
C GLY A 16 -4.50 -56.69 15.13
N VAL A 17 -3.30 -56.41 15.68
CA VAL A 17 -2.29 -55.59 15.04
C VAL A 17 -1.67 -56.27 13.82
N ARG A 18 -1.43 -57.56 13.91
CA ARG A 18 -0.93 -58.41 12.79
C ARG A 18 -1.96 -58.51 11.65
N ARG A 19 -3.25 -58.56 11.97
CA ARG A 19 -4.31 -58.54 10.98
C ARG A 19 -4.37 -57.21 10.27
N LEU A 20 -4.36 -56.12 11.01
CA LEU A 20 -4.35 -54.78 10.43
C LEU A 20 -3.13 -54.50 9.54
N ALA A 21 -1.94 -54.92 9.95
CA ALA A 21 -0.75 -54.78 9.14
C ALA A 21 -0.82 -55.53 7.82
N ARG A 22 -1.38 -56.76 7.84
CA ARG A 22 -1.63 -57.55 6.62
C ARG A 22 -2.68 -56.92 5.69
N GLU A 23 -3.76 -56.40 6.25
CA GLU A 23 -4.80 -55.69 5.48
C GLU A 23 -4.24 -54.41 4.81
N LEU A 24 -3.24 -53.77 5.42
CA LEU A 24 -2.60 -52.53 4.93
C LEU A 24 -1.29 -52.80 4.14
N GLY A 25 -0.89 -54.07 3.97
CA GLY A 25 0.31 -54.45 3.21
C GLY A 25 1.64 -54.03 3.86
N LEU A 26 1.67 -53.83 5.20
CA LEU A 26 2.85 -53.40 5.93
C LEU A 26 3.65 -54.54 6.55
N ASP A 27 4.97 -54.49 6.40
CA ASP A 27 5.88 -55.41 7.09
C ASP A 27 6.13 -54.91 8.53
N LEU A 28 5.70 -55.70 9.50
CA LEU A 28 5.87 -55.42 10.92
C LEU A 28 7.33 -55.42 11.38
N SER A 29 8.25 -56.06 10.64
CA SER A 29 9.67 -56.05 10.95
C SER A 29 10.34 -54.68 10.73
N ALA A 30 9.72 -53.83 9.91
CA ALA A 30 10.19 -52.49 9.61
C ALA A 30 9.65 -51.42 10.62
N LEU A 31 8.78 -51.83 11.57
CA LEU A 31 8.16 -50.90 12.51
C LEU A 31 8.78 -50.99 13.91
N SER A 32 9.05 -49.82 14.54
CA SER A 32 9.42 -49.75 15.94
C SER A 32 8.18 -49.63 16.82
N GLY A 33 8.01 -50.55 17.78
CA GLY A 33 6.86 -50.55 18.69
C GLY A 33 7.02 -49.49 19.80
N THR A 34 5.99 -48.64 20.00
CA THR A 34 5.93 -47.64 21.06
C THR A 34 5.18 -48.11 22.32
N GLY A 35 4.56 -49.27 22.28
CA GLY A 35 3.83 -49.84 23.42
C GLY A 35 4.75 -50.41 24.52
N PRO A 36 4.15 -50.84 25.66
CA PRO A 36 4.89 -51.38 26.81
C PRO A 36 5.82 -52.55 26.39
N LYS A 37 7.09 -52.46 26.83
CA LYS A 37 8.17 -53.42 26.49
C LYS A 37 8.48 -53.51 24.97
N GLY A 38 8.35 -52.39 24.22
CA GLY A 38 8.62 -52.34 22.79
C GLY A 38 7.58 -53.05 21.91
N ARG A 39 6.35 -53.24 22.40
CA ARG A 39 5.28 -53.89 21.66
C ARG A 39 4.72 -52.97 20.58
N ILE A 40 4.54 -53.47 19.36
CA ILE A 40 3.92 -52.74 18.26
C ILE A 40 2.43 -52.60 18.52
N THR A 41 1.93 -51.38 18.53
CA THR A 41 0.53 -50.99 18.76
C THR A 41 -0.19 -50.77 17.44
N LYS A 42 -1.52 -50.58 17.49
CA LYS A 42 -2.31 -50.25 16.32
C LYS A 42 -1.95 -48.88 15.74
N GLU A 43 -1.59 -47.99 16.63
CA GLU A 43 -1.14 -46.60 16.30
C GLU A 43 0.18 -46.61 15.54
N ASP A 44 1.12 -47.54 15.87
CA ASP A 44 2.39 -47.73 15.17
C ASP A 44 2.18 -48.19 13.73
N VAL A 45 1.24 -49.11 13.51
CA VAL A 45 0.87 -49.59 12.17
C VAL A 45 0.25 -48.46 11.34
N ILE A 46 -0.64 -47.65 11.93
CA ILE A 46 -1.25 -46.50 11.25
C ILE A 46 -0.20 -45.44 10.93
N ALA A 47 0.75 -45.20 11.84
CA ALA A 47 1.87 -44.27 11.59
C ALA A 47 2.80 -44.82 10.47
N GLY A 48 3.03 -46.12 10.40
CA GLY A 48 3.82 -46.78 9.34
C GLY A 48 3.22 -46.63 7.94
N VAL A 49 1.87 -46.62 7.82
CA VAL A 49 1.17 -46.35 6.55
C VAL A 49 1.42 -44.92 6.05
N ARG A 50 1.60 -43.98 6.98
CA ARG A 50 1.89 -42.57 6.64
C ARG A 50 3.34 -42.31 6.18
N GLY A 51 4.16 -43.38 6.19
CA GLY A 51 5.60 -43.29 5.89
C GLY A 51 6.41 -42.70 7.06
N PRO A 52 7.74 -42.92 7.09
CA PRO A 52 8.61 -42.20 8.03
C PRO A 52 8.39 -40.70 7.81
N ALA A 53 8.10 -40.00 8.88
CA ALA A 53 8.12 -38.52 8.82
C ALA A 53 9.47 -38.14 8.20
N ALA A 54 9.45 -37.50 7.04
CA ALA A 54 10.67 -36.96 6.43
C ALA A 54 11.43 -36.21 7.52
N PRO A 55 12.79 -36.33 7.59
CA PRO A 55 13.56 -35.53 8.51
C PRO A 55 13.14 -34.07 8.31
N PRO A 56 13.09 -33.23 9.37
CA PRO A 56 12.69 -31.84 9.21
C PRO A 56 13.58 -31.27 8.11
N ALA A 57 13.01 -31.09 6.92
CA ALA A 57 13.60 -30.23 5.90
C ALA A 57 13.85 -28.92 6.60
N ASP A 58 15.07 -28.41 6.49
CA ASP A 58 15.52 -27.13 7.04
C ASP A 58 14.34 -26.20 7.30
N ALA A 59 14.34 -25.57 8.49
CA ALA A 59 13.31 -24.66 8.96
C ALA A 59 13.20 -23.41 8.03
N GLY A 60 12.82 -23.67 6.79
CA GLY A 60 12.52 -22.73 5.72
C GLY A 60 11.07 -22.90 5.29
N ALA A 61 10.23 -21.97 5.67
CA ALA A 61 8.85 -21.81 5.28
C ALA A 61 7.85 -22.78 5.95
N ALA A 62 7.56 -22.55 7.21
CA ALA A 62 6.21 -22.79 7.70
C ALA A 62 5.27 -21.91 6.88
N VAL A 63 4.59 -22.49 5.88
CA VAL A 63 3.48 -21.85 5.21
C VAL A 63 2.41 -21.68 6.28
N ALA A 64 2.34 -20.49 6.86
CA ALA A 64 1.23 -20.10 7.70
C ALA A 64 -0.03 -20.30 6.87
N ALA A 65 -0.98 -21.07 7.37
CA ALA A 65 -2.23 -21.39 6.69
C ALA A 65 -2.89 -20.08 6.20
N GLY A 66 -2.83 -19.83 4.88
CA GLY A 66 -3.49 -18.68 4.25
C GLY A 66 -2.64 -17.42 4.01
N GLY A 67 -1.32 -17.42 4.24
CA GLY A 67 -0.42 -16.29 3.97
C GLY A 67 0.26 -16.32 2.60
N ILE A 68 0.68 -15.14 2.11
CA ILE A 68 1.55 -15.03 0.95
C ILE A 68 2.92 -15.61 1.33
N PRO A 69 3.51 -16.52 0.53
CA PRO A 69 4.82 -17.09 0.82
C PRO A 69 5.89 -16.00 0.93
N GLU A 70 6.72 -16.08 1.96
CA GLU A 70 7.89 -15.21 2.09
C GLU A 70 8.91 -15.48 0.99
N VAL A 71 9.61 -14.44 0.55
CA VAL A 71 10.71 -14.59 -0.41
C VAL A 71 11.84 -15.35 0.27
N PRO A 72 12.36 -16.46 -0.33
CA PRO A 72 13.43 -17.24 0.28
C PRO A 72 14.68 -16.39 0.58
N ALA A 73 15.27 -16.61 1.74
CA ALA A 73 16.52 -15.96 2.11
C ALA A 73 17.67 -16.41 1.19
N GLN A 74 18.46 -15.46 0.73
CA GLN A 74 19.63 -15.72 -0.12
C GLN A 74 20.89 -15.13 0.54
N ASP A 75 21.96 -15.91 0.56
CA ASP A 75 23.28 -15.46 1.02
C ASP A 75 24.02 -14.76 -0.14
N PHE A 76 23.97 -13.43 -0.14
CA PHE A 76 24.57 -12.60 -1.18
C PHE A 76 26.11 -12.52 -1.05
N SER A 77 26.71 -12.89 0.11
CA SER A 77 28.17 -12.87 0.29
C SER A 77 28.90 -13.83 -0.66
N LYS A 78 28.16 -14.84 -1.19
CA LYS A 78 28.68 -15.78 -2.20
C LYS A 78 28.96 -15.13 -3.55
N PHE A 79 28.44 -13.95 -3.82
CA PHE A 79 28.57 -13.26 -5.12
C PHE A 79 29.48 -12.06 -5.08
N GLY A 80 29.85 -11.57 -3.87
CA GLY A 80 30.74 -10.43 -3.72
C GLY A 80 30.63 -9.77 -2.33
N PRO A 81 31.35 -8.67 -2.11
CA PRO A 81 31.25 -7.92 -0.86
C PRO A 81 29.86 -7.40 -0.62
N VAL A 82 29.34 -7.53 0.60
CA VAL A 82 28.03 -7.04 1.02
C VAL A 82 28.15 -6.11 2.22
N GLU A 83 27.30 -5.09 2.29
CA GLU A 83 27.16 -4.20 3.42
C GLU A 83 25.71 -4.26 3.92
N VAL A 84 25.50 -4.48 5.20
CA VAL A 84 24.19 -4.50 5.83
C VAL A 84 23.95 -3.17 6.54
N LYS A 85 22.92 -2.42 6.09
CA LYS A 85 22.49 -1.16 6.71
C LYS A 85 21.07 -1.32 7.30
N PRO A 86 20.87 -0.95 8.57
CA PRO A 86 19.52 -0.98 9.15
C PRO A 86 18.59 0.03 8.48
N LEU A 87 17.33 -0.35 8.34
CA LEU A 87 16.26 0.57 7.90
C LEU A 87 16.03 1.66 8.96
N THR A 88 15.64 2.86 8.53
CA THR A 88 15.22 3.92 9.44
C THR A 88 13.96 3.51 10.22
N ARG A 89 13.64 4.24 11.28
CA ARG A 89 12.40 4.00 12.05
C ARG A 89 11.16 4.15 11.16
N ILE A 90 11.11 5.18 10.32
CA ILE A 90 9.98 5.43 9.40
C ILE A 90 9.85 4.29 8.41
N GLN A 91 10.93 3.85 7.77
CA GLN A 91 10.90 2.73 6.82
C GLN A 91 10.41 1.43 7.45
N ARG A 92 10.80 1.14 8.69
CA ARG A 92 10.33 -0.07 9.42
C ARG A 92 8.84 -0.02 9.74
N LEU A 93 8.25 1.17 9.94
CA LEU A 93 6.82 1.35 10.21
C LEU A 93 6.00 1.41 8.93
N SER A 94 6.48 2.11 7.90
CA SER A 94 5.75 2.29 6.64
C SER A 94 5.73 1.03 5.76
N GLY A 95 6.81 0.25 5.76
CA GLY A 95 6.92 -0.97 4.94
C GLY A 95 5.72 -1.92 5.13
N PRO A 96 5.44 -2.40 6.36
CA PRO A 96 4.28 -3.27 6.60
C PRO A 96 2.93 -2.60 6.30
N ALA A 97 2.80 -1.28 6.47
CA ALA A 97 1.56 -0.56 6.14
C ALA A 97 1.33 -0.51 4.62
N LEU A 98 2.35 -0.17 3.86
CA LEU A 98 2.31 -0.17 2.39
C LEU A 98 2.05 -1.57 1.83
N HIS A 99 2.70 -2.60 2.38
CA HIS A 99 2.48 -3.99 1.97
C HIS A 99 1.03 -4.40 2.22
N ARG A 100 0.44 -4.08 3.38
CA ARG A 100 -0.98 -4.34 3.65
C ARG A 100 -1.90 -3.61 2.66
N SER A 101 -1.64 -2.34 2.36
CA SER A 101 -2.42 -1.59 1.35
C SER A 101 -2.34 -2.26 -0.01
N TRP A 102 -1.14 -2.64 -0.45
CA TRP A 102 -0.92 -3.31 -1.72
C TRP A 102 -1.68 -4.63 -1.84
N LEU A 103 -1.68 -5.45 -0.78
CA LEU A 103 -2.35 -6.75 -0.77
C LEU A 103 -3.87 -6.67 -0.67
N ASN A 104 -4.39 -5.66 0.03
CA ASN A 104 -5.82 -5.57 0.33
C ASN A 104 -6.60 -4.70 -0.64
N VAL A 105 -5.93 -3.83 -1.39
CA VAL A 105 -6.57 -2.89 -2.31
C VAL A 105 -6.26 -3.28 -3.74
N PRO A 106 -7.24 -3.73 -4.54
CA PRO A 106 -7.04 -3.93 -5.98
C PRO A 106 -6.93 -2.56 -6.66
N HIS A 107 -5.68 -2.08 -6.80
CA HIS A 107 -5.37 -0.78 -7.37
C HIS A 107 -5.62 -0.72 -8.86
N VAL A 108 -6.30 0.34 -9.29
CA VAL A 108 -6.30 0.80 -10.68
C VAL A 108 -5.88 2.26 -10.69
N THR A 109 -5.17 2.69 -11.71
CA THR A 109 -4.75 4.08 -11.88
C THR A 109 -5.32 4.65 -13.17
N HIS A 110 -6.00 5.78 -13.05
CA HIS A 110 -6.46 6.61 -14.17
C HIS A 110 -5.56 7.84 -14.28
N ASN A 111 -5.06 8.13 -15.49
CA ASN A 111 -4.22 9.28 -15.75
C ASN A 111 -4.99 10.31 -16.57
N ASP A 112 -4.79 11.60 -16.27
CA ASP A 112 -5.35 12.73 -16.99
C ASP A 112 -4.35 13.91 -16.93
N GLU A 113 -4.62 14.99 -17.67
CA GLU A 113 -3.79 16.20 -17.66
C GLU A 113 -4.69 17.43 -17.54
N ALA A 114 -4.25 18.43 -16.75
CA ALA A 114 -4.89 19.73 -16.64
C ALA A 114 -4.02 20.83 -17.26
N ASP A 115 -4.62 21.71 -18.06
CA ASP A 115 -3.98 22.96 -18.48
C ASP A 115 -4.00 23.95 -17.31
N ILE A 116 -2.85 24.18 -16.70
CA ILE A 116 -2.70 25.09 -15.56
C ILE A 116 -1.99 26.40 -15.93
N THR A 117 -1.96 26.76 -17.22
CA THR A 117 -1.22 27.94 -17.70
C THR A 117 -1.66 29.21 -16.94
N ASP A 118 -2.94 29.45 -16.89
CA ASP A 118 -3.51 30.66 -16.24
C ASP A 118 -3.42 30.54 -14.70
N LEU A 119 -3.68 29.36 -14.15
CA LEU A 119 -3.56 29.09 -12.72
C LEU A 119 -2.13 29.31 -12.22
N ASP A 120 -1.12 28.83 -12.95
CA ASP A 120 0.28 29.02 -12.55
C ASP A 120 0.72 30.47 -12.65
N GLY A 121 0.23 31.23 -13.64
CA GLY A 121 0.41 32.66 -13.73
C GLY A 121 -0.07 33.36 -12.44
N TYR A 122 -1.32 33.15 -12.09
CA TYR A 122 -1.91 33.71 -10.87
C TYR A 122 -1.23 33.22 -9.59
N ARG A 123 -0.90 31.95 -9.50
CA ARG A 123 -0.14 31.40 -8.38
C ARG A 123 1.20 32.12 -8.19
N ARG A 124 1.92 32.41 -9.28
CA ARG A 124 3.21 33.14 -9.23
C ARG A 124 3.05 34.57 -8.71
N GLU A 125 1.99 35.25 -9.11
CA GLU A 125 1.66 36.60 -8.59
C GLU A 125 1.41 36.55 -7.07
N LEU A 126 0.57 35.60 -6.63
CA LEU A 126 0.32 35.40 -5.20
C LEU A 126 1.58 34.99 -4.42
N ASP A 127 2.43 34.11 -4.98
CA ASP A 127 3.69 33.69 -4.34
C ASP A 127 4.66 34.87 -4.22
N ALA A 128 4.72 35.77 -5.22
CA ALA A 128 5.57 36.95 -5.17
C ALA A 128 5.15 37.91 -4.04
N ALA A 129 3.85 38.14 -3.87
CA ALA A 129 3.31 38.93 -2.78
C ALA A 129 3.54 38.25 -1.41
N ALA A 130 3.27 36.93 -1.31
CA ALA A 130 3.37 36.14 -0.08
C ALA A 130 4.79 36.07 0.49
N ARG A 131 5.82 36.18 -0.35
CA ARG A 131 7.24 36.17 0.10
C ARG A 131 7.57 37.33 1.05
N ALA A 132 6.95 38.48 0.87
CA ALA A 132 7.12 39.63 1.77
C ALA A 132 6.60 39.27 3.18
N ASP A 133 5.57 38.43 3.27
CA ASP A 133 4.97 37.97 4.53
C ASP A 133 5.61 36.66 5.05
N GLY A 134 6.70 36.20 4.45
CA GLY A 134 7.49 35.04 4.92
C GLY A 134 6.89 33.66 4.62
N TYR A 135 5.93 33.53 3.70
CA TYR A 135 5.39 32.22 3.28
C TYR A 135 5.40 32.05 1.76
N ARG A 136 5.10 30.83 1.30
CA ARG A 136 5.11 30.47 -0.12
C ARG A 136 3.74 29.98 -0.54
N VAL A 137 3.28 30.41 -1.72
CA VAL A 137 2.07 29.86 -2.37
C VAL A 137 2.46 28.84 -3.41
N THR A 138 2.16 27.58 -3.12
CA THR A 138 2.49 26.46 -4.00
C THR A 138 1.25 25.95 -4.71
N LEU A 139 1.44 25.21 -5.83
CA LEU A 139 0.36 24.57 -6.57
C LEU A 139 -0.46 23.61 -5.68
N LEU A 140 0.15 23.05 -4.64
CA LEU A 140 -0.49 22.10 -3.74
C LEU A 140 -1.71 22.69 -3.02
N ALA A 141 -1.70 23.97 -2.63
CA ALA A 141 -2.86 24.63 -2.02
C ALA A 141 -4.07 24.66 -2.97
N PHE A 142 -3.84 24.90 -4.27
CA PHE A 142 -4.88 24.87 -5.29
C PHE A 142 -5.37 23.42 -5.56
N LEU A 143 -4.44 22.46 -5.62
CA LEU A 143 -4.78 21.03 -5.75
C LEU A 143 -5.66 20.57 -4.60
N MET A 144 -5.41 21.02 -3.38
CA MET A 144 -6.24 20.67 -2.22
C MET A 144 -7.66 21.24 -2.35
N LYS A 145 -7.83 22.47 -2.84
CA LYS A 145 -9.17 23.05 -3.09
C LYS A 145 -9.88 22.31 -4.22
N ALA A 146 -9.21 22.00 -5.32
CA ALA A 146 -9.75 21.22 -6.41
C ALA A 146 -10.16 19.79 -5.96
N ALA A 147 -9.33 19.15 -5.13
CA ALA A 147 -9.64 17.85 -4.54
C ALA A 147 -10.88 17.90 -3.66
N VAL A 148 -11.03 18.92 -2.81
CA VAL A 148 -12.25 19.08 -1.99
C VAL A 148 -13.50 19.27 -2.85
N SER A 149 -13.43 20.07 -3.93
CA SER A 149 -14.53 20.20 -4.89
C SER A 149 -14.91 18.84 -5.50
N ALA A 150 -13.90 18.08 -5.94
CA ALA A 150 -14.15 16.76 -6.51
C ALA A 150 -14.70 15.76 -5.48
N LEU A 151 -14.23 15.79 -4.22
CA LEU A 151 -14.74 14.95 -3.14
C LEU A 151 -16.18 15.26 -2.76
N ARG A 152 -16.63 16.52 -2.90
CA ARG A 152 -18.02 16.94 -2.70
C ARG A 152 -18.92 16.43 -3.81
N GLU A 153 -18.49 16.56 -5.07
CA GLU A 153 -19.24 16.10 -6.25
C GLU A 153 -19.30 14.58 -6.33
N PHE A 154 -18.24 13.91 -5.90
CA PHE A 154 -18.09 12.45 -5.94
C PHE A 154 -17.85 11.88 -4.53
N PRO A 155 -18.84 11.85 -3.63
CA PRO A 155 -18.64 11.52 -2.22
C PRO A 155 -18.14 10.10 -1.97
N ARG A 156 -18.23 9.20 -2.95
CA ARG A 156 -17.67 7.85 -2.88
C ARG A 156 -16.15 7.86 -2.69
N PHE A 157 -15.45 8.89 -3.18
CA PHE A 157 -14.01 9.09 -2.94
C PHE A 157 -13.70 9.55 -1.52
N ASN A 158 -14.68 10.13 -0.82
CA ASN A 158 -14.57 10.55 0.58
C ASN A 158 -15.12 9.50 1.53
N SER A 159 -14.81 8.23 1.28
CA SER A 159 -15.32 7.09 2.05
C SER A 159 -14.21 6.13 2.49
N SER A 160 -14.59 5.11 3.25
CA SER A 160 -13.80 3.93 3.57
C SER A 160 -14.70 2.71 3.59
N LEU A 161 -14.17 1.53 3.23
CA LEU A 161 -14.88 0.27 3.42
C LEU A 161 -15.03 -0.05 4.92
N THR A 162 -16.17 -0.62 5.31
CA THR A 162 -16.32 -1.24 6.63
C THR A 162 -15.32 -2.41 6.79
N PRO A 163 -15.00 -2.82 8.02
CA PRO A 163 -14.17 -4.01 8.26
C PRO A 163 -14.73 -5.26 7.59
N GLU A 164 -16.05 -5.42 7.55
CA GLU A 164 -16.81 -6.51 6.95
C GLU A 164 -16.81 -6.44 5.41
N LYS A 165 -16.46 -5.26 4.84
CA LYS A 165 -16.39 -4.97 3.39
C LYS A 165 -17.76 -5.05 2.68
N ASP A 166 -18.84 -4.86 3.40
CA ASP A 166 -20.22 -4.91 2.92
C ASP A 166 -20.88 -3.51 2.83
N ALA A 167 -20.23 -2.46 3.39
CA ALA A 167 -20.73 -1.11 3.38
C ALA A 167 -19.62 -0.06 3.23
N LEU A 168 -19.99 1.19 2.96
CA LEU A 168 -19.11 2.35 2.90
C LEU A 168 -19.41 3.32 4.04
N ILE A 169 -18.36 3.75 4.72
CA ILE A 169 -18.40 4.83 5.71
C ILE A 169 -18.11 6.13 4.97
N TYR A 170 -19.10 6.97 4.73
CA TYR A 170 -18.93 8.29 4.16
C TYR A 170 -18.51 9.29 5.23
N LYS A 171 -17.47 10.08 4.95
CA LYS A 171 -16.90 11.04 5.90
C LYS A 171 -17.51 12.42 5.70
N GLY A 172 -18.04 13.02 6.75
CA GLY A 172 -18.62 14.38 6.75
C GLY A 172 -17.57 15.48 6.94
N TYR A 173 -16.28 15.21 6.66
CA TYR A 173 -15.16 16.14 6.80
C TYR A 173 -14.18 15.96 5.63
N TYR A 174 -13.34 16.98 5.40
CA TYR A 174 -12.38 17.03 4.28
C TYR A 174 -10.98 17.29 4.81
N HIS A 175 -10.34 16.24 5.36
CA HIS A 175 -8.97 16.24 5.84
C HIS A 175 -8.08 15.57 4.81
N LEU A 176 -7.08 16.29 4.30
CA LEU A 176 -6.24 15.77 3.22
C LEU A 176 -4.84 15.43 3.72
N GLY A 177 -4.42 14.20 3.44
CA GLY A 177 -3.05 13.76 3.60
C GLY A 177 -2.17 14.38 2.52
N VAL A 178 -0.98 14.83 2.89
CA VAL A 178 0.02 15.36 1.96
C VAL A 178 1.32 14.62 2.16
N ALA A 179 1.78 13.91 1.12
CA ALA A 179 3.05 13.21 1.19
C ALA A 179 4.23 14.18 1.24
N VAL A 180 5.06 14.05 2.26
CA VAL A 180 6.28 14.85 2.47
C VAL A 180 7.48 13.91 2.53
N ASP A 181 8.45 14.16 1.65
CA ASP A 181 9.74 13.47 1.66
C ASP A 181 10.63 14.06 2.76
N THR A 182 11.26 13.16 3.55
CA THR A 182 12.17 13.51 4.63
C THR A 182 13.43 12.64 4.57
N ALA A 183 14.49 13.06 5.25
CA ALA A 183 15.74 12.28 5.33
C ALA A 183 15.53 10.87 5.94
N GLU A 184 14.52 10.70 6.79
CA GLU A 184 14.18 9.44 7.45
C GLU A 184 13.23 8.55 6.62
N GLY A 185 12.59 9.11 5.57
CA GLY A 185 11.60 8.45 4.72
C GLY A 185 10.36 9.31 4.48
N LEU A 186 9.36 8.73 3.78
CA LEU A 186 8.12 9.41 3.44
C LEU A 186 7.14 9.41 4.63
N VAL A 187 6.59 10.58 4.94
CA VAL A 187 5.51 10.76 5.91
C VAL A 187 4.31 11.45 5.26
N VAL A 188 3.11 11.21 5.79
CA VAL A 188 1.86 11.77 5.24
C VAL A 188 1.13 12.54 6.35
N PRO A 189 1.57 13.77 6.66
CA PRO A 189 0.81 14.64 7.56
C PRO A 189 -0.55 15.01 6.98
N VAL A 190 -1.49 15.34 7.86
CA VAL A 190 -2.89 15.62 7.54
C VAL A 190 -3.20 17.10 7.75
N ILE A 191 -3.64 17.75 6.68
CA ILE A 191 -4.20 19.10 6.74
C ILE A 191 -5.71 18.97 6.97
N ARG A 192 -6.18 19.49 8.10
CA ARG A 192 -7.58 19.34 8.52
C ARG A 192 -8.46 20.44 7.95
N ASP A 193 -9.76 20.16 7.81
CA ASP A 193 -10.81 21.12 7.46
C ASP A 193 -10.45 22.00 6.23
N VAL A 194 -9.92 21.34 5.17
CA VAL A 194 -9.45 22.02 3.95
C VAL A 194 -10.58 22.77 3.24
N ASP A 195 -11.81 22.28 3.39
CA ASP A 195 -13.02 22.90 2.82
C ASP A 195 -13.30 24.30 3.40
N ARG A 196 -12.88 24.55 4.66
CA ARG A 196 -13.12 25.80 5.40
C ARG A 196 -11.99 26.82 5.25
N LYS A 197 -10.84 26.42 4.70
CA LYS A 197 -9.63 27.23 4.59
C LYS A 197 -9.45 27.82 3.20
N GLY A 198 -9.00 29.05 3.14
CA GLY A 198 -8.59 29.73 1.91
C GLY A 198 -7.16 29.36 1.47
N ILE A 199 -6.78 29.72 0.24
CA ILE A 199 -5.44 29.44 -0.34
C ILE A 199 -4.32 29.95 0.55
N THR A 200 -4.45 31.16 1.09
CA THR A 200 -3.44 31.77 1.97
C THR A 200 -3.22 30.95 3.25
N GLU A 201 -4.30 30.58 3.91
CA GLU A 201 -4.26 29.78 5.14
C GLU A 201 -3.67 28.40 4.89
N LEU A 202 -4.13 27.71 3.84
CA LEU A 202 -3.58 26.42 3.41
C LEU A 202 -2.09 26.52 3.09
N SER A 203 -1.65 27.59 2.43
CA SER A 203 -0.25 27.81 2.06
C SER A 203 0.65 27.97 3.30
N LYS A 204 0.21 28.73 4.30
CA LYS A 204 0.91 28.90 5.57
C LYS A 204 0.99 27.60 6.35
N GLU A 205 -0.14 26.88 6.48
CA GLU A 205 -0.22 25.60 7.18
C GLU A 205 0.64 24.52 6.51
N LEU A 206 0.59 24.40 5.18
CA LEU A 206 1.45 23.49 4.41
C LEU A 206 2.94 23.77 4.66
N GLY A 207 3.33 25.03 4.68
CA GLY A 207 4.71 25.44 4.99
C GLY A 207 5.13 24.97 6.39
N ALA A 208 4.31 25.26 7.40
CA ALA A 208 4.56 24.91 8.79
C ALA A 208 4.61 23.38 9.01
N VAL A 209 3.63 22.65 8.47
CA VAL A 209 3.57 21.19 8.59
C VAL A 209 4.74 20.52 7.86
N SER A 210 5.10 21.00 6.67
CA SER A 210 6.24 20.48 5.92
C SER A 210 7.58 20.73 6.63
N ALA A 211 7.73 21.86 7.32
CA ALA A 211 8.92 22.14 8.14
C ALA A 211 8.99 21.16 9.33
N ARG A 212 7.88 21.01 10.08
CA ARG A 212 7.80 20.05 11.20
C ARG A 212 8.07 18.61 10.76
N ALA A 213 7.57 18.21 9.57
CA ALA A 213 7.81 16.90 8.99
C ALA A 213 9.31 16.65 8.75
N ARG A 214 10.00 17.60 8.10
CA ARG A 214 11.45 17.50 7.84
C ARG A 214 12.30 17.52 9.12
N ASP A 215 11.86 18.25 10.14
CA ASP A 215 12.49 18.31 11.46
C ASP A 215 12.21 17.07 12.34
N GLY A 216 11.36 16.14 11.89
CA GLY A 216 10.95 14.96 12.69
C GLY A 216 10.07 15.32 13.89
N LYS A 217 9.36 16.46 13.84
CA LYS A 217 8.54 17.01 14.94
C LYS A 217 7.03 16.85 14.73
N LEU A 218 6.63 15.83 13.96
CA LEU A 218 5.21 15.47 13.80
C LEU A 218 4.76 14.56 14.92
N ASP A 219 3.60 14.84 15.47
CA ASP A 219 2.91 13.97 16.43
C ASP A 219 2.08 12.90 15.70
N LEU A 220 1.70 11.85 16.42
CA LEU A 220 0.83 10.80 15.87
C LEU A 220 -0.52 11.36 15.40
N ALA A 221 -1.04 12.38 16.09
CA ALA A 221 -2.27 13.06 15.72
C ALA A 221 -2.17 13.80 14.38
N ASP A 222 -0.97 14.29 14.01
CA ASP A 222 -0.72 14.94 12.71
C ASP A 222 -0.80 13.94 11.53
N LEU A 223 -0.68 12.64 11.78
CA LEU A 223 -0.62 11.59 10.76
C LEU A 223 -1.93 10.81 10.61
N GLN A 224 -2.98 11.20 11.34
CA GLN A 224 -4.24 10.46 11.40
C GLN A 224 -5.43 11.27 10.92
N GLY A 225 -6.43 10.56 10.37
CA GLY A 225 -7.73 11.12 10.05
C GLY A 225 -7.85 11.66 8.62
N ALA A 226 -6.90 11.41 7.73
CA ALA A 226 -7.05 11.75 6.33
C ALA A 226 -8.21 10.99 5.69
N CYS A 227 -8.88 11.65 4.76
CA CYS A 227 -9.92 11.05 3.94
C CYS A 227 -9.48 10.81 2.49
N PHE A 228 -8.46 11.52 2.05
CA PHE A 228 -7.87 11.44 0.72
C PHE A 228 -6.43 11.98 0.77
N THR A 229 -5.51 11.36 0.07
CA THR A 229 -4.09 11.75 0.08
C THR A 229 -3.66 12.35 -1.26
N ILE A 230 -2.79 13.36 -1.23
CA ILE A 230 -2.11 13.92 -2.39
C ILE A 230 -0.62 13.65 -2.26
N SER A 231 -0.04 12.98 -3.26
CA SER A 231 1.39 12.73 -3.39
C SER A 231 1.96 13.54 -4.54
N SER A 232 2.86 14.49 -4.25
CA SER A 232 3.42 15.38 -5.27
C SER A 232 4.90 15.15 -5.48
N LEU A 233 5.27 14.75 -6.69
CA LEU A 233 6.64 14.62 -7.17
C LEU A 233 7.04 15.78 -8.10
N GLY A 234 6.25 16.86 -8.13
CA GLY A 234 6.46 18.02 -9.01
C GLY A 234 7.82 18.69 -8.88
N GLY A 235 8.45 18.62 -7.70
CA GLY A 235 9.81 19.10 -7.46
C GLY A 235 10.90 18.20 -8.08
N ILE A 236 10.62 16.92 -8.30
CA ILE A 236 11.59 15.90 -8.72
C ILE A 236 11.53 15.70 -10.24
N GLY A 237 10.35 15.33 -10.78
CA GLY A 237 10.17 15.04 -12.19
C GLY A 237 9.15 13.94 -12.45
N GLY A 238 9.32 13.24 -13.58
CA GLY A 238 8.41 12.18 -14.03
C GLY A 238 7.31 12.68 -14.95
N THR A 239 6.64 11.74 -15.63
CA THR A 239 5.49 12.00 -16.52
C THR A 239 4.19 11.44 -15.95
N GLY A 240 4.26 10.61 -14.92
CA GLY A 240 3.18 9.95 -14.21
C GLY A 240 3.76 8.87 -13.29
N PHE A 241 2.97 8.37 -12.35
CA PHE A 241 3.31 7.23 -11.49
C PHE A 241 2.03 6.62 -10.93
N THR A 242 2.13 5.45 -10.34
CA THR A 242 1.02 4.73 -9.72
C THR A 242 1.15 4.77 -8.19
N PRO A 243 0.62 5.78 -7.50
CA PRO A 243 0.71 5.85 -6.04
C PRO A 243 -0.07 4.70 -5.38
N ILE A 244 0.46 4.19 -4.27
CA ILE A 244 -0.24 3.20 -3.45
C ILE A 244 -1.26 3.94 -2.59
N VAL A 245 -2.52 3.50 -2.62
CA VAL A 245 -3.59 4.04 -1.77
C VAL A 245 -3.24 3.87 -0.29
N ASN A 246 -3.38 4.95 0.47
CA ASN A 246 -3.11 4.95 1.90
C ASN A 246 -4.34 4.43 2.67
N ALA A 247 -4.50 3.10 2.70
CA ALA A 247 -5.67 2.50 3.38
C ALA A 247 -5.76 2.96 4.86
N PRO A 248 -6.97 3.26 5.37
CA PRO A 248 -8.29 2.93 4.86
C PRO A 248 -8.93 3.96 3.90
N GLU A 249 -8.18 4.88 3.35
CA GLU A 249 -8.63 5.72 2.24
C GLU A 249 -8.92 4.84 1.01
N VAL A 250 -9.75 5.31 0.09
CA VAL A 250 -10.12 4.58 -1.12
C VAL A 250 -9.47 5.12 -2.39
N ALA A 251 -8.77 6.25 -2.29
CA ALA A 251 -8.06 6.84 -3.42
C ALA A 251 -6.92 7.76 -2.98
N ILE A 252 -5.98 7.98 -3.90
CA ILE A 252 -4.84 8.88 -3.77
C ILE A 252 -4.57 9.58 -5.10
N LEU A 253 -4.28 10.88 -5.05
CA LEU A 253 -3.88 11.67 -6.21
C LEU A 253 -2.36 11.79 -6.28
N GLY A 254 -1.77 11.27 -7.36
CA GLY A 254 -0.40 11.50 -7.74
C GLY A 254 -0.27 12.71 -8.67
N VAL A 255 0.71 13.57 -8.42
CA VAL A 255 0.99 14.74 -9.25
C VAL A 255 2.49 14.80 -9.55
N VAL A 256 2.85 15.00 -10.81
CA VAL A 256 4.24 15.15 -11.23
C VAL A 256 4.51 16.57 -11.72
N ARG A 257 5.72 16.84 -12.25
CA ARG A 257 6.11 18.15 -12.72
C ARG A 257 5.26 18.58 -13.93
N ALA A 258 4.65 19.76 -13.84
CA ALA A 258 4.01 20.40 -14.98
C ALA A 258 5.07 20.71 -16.07
N ARG A 259 4.68 20.57 -17.32
CA ARG A 259 5.56 20.75 -18.49
C ARG A 259 4.88 21.57 -19.57
N MET A 260 5.66 22.37 -20.29
CA MET A 260 5.17 23.04 -21.51
C MET A 260 4.94 21.98 -22.59
N THR A 261 3.73 21.94 -23.12
CA THR A 261 3.31 20.98 -24.14
C THR A 261 2.58 21.75 -25.26
N PRO A 262 2.79 21.41 -26.54
CA PRO A 262 1.99 21.99 -27.62
C PRO A 262 0.56 21.46 -27.53
N ALA A 263 -0.41 22.34 -27.36
CA ALA A 263 -1.83 22.02 -27.36
C ALA A 263 -2.49 22.63 -28.59
N TRP A 264 -3.40 21.89 -29.21
CA TRP A 264 -4.15 22.38 -30.36
C TRP A 264 -5.31 23.27 -29.89
N ASP A 265 -5.35 24.53 -30.35
CA ASP A 265 -6.40 25.51 -29.97
C ASP A 265 -7.59 25.55 -30.93
N GLY A 266 -7.58 24.71 -31.98
CA GLY A 266 -8.54 24.71 -33.07
C GLY A 266 -7.96 25.26 -34.37
N THR A 267 -6.85 26.01 -34.33
CA THR A 267 -6.19 26.67 -35.49
C THR A 267 -4.69 26.44 -35.55
N ALA A 268 -4.03 26.40 -34.39
CA ALA A 268 -2.56 26.24 -34.27
C ALA A 268 -2.16 25.48 -33.01
N PHE A 269 -0.93 25.00 -32.97
CA PHE A 269 -0.32 24.50 -31.75
C PHE A 269 0.19 25.67 -30.92
N VAL A 270 -0.35 25.82 -29.73
CA VAL A 270 0.05 26.83 -28.75
C VAL A 270 0.73 26.17 -27.53
N PRO A 271 1.74 26.82 -26.92
CA PRO A 271 2.36 26.28 -25.73
C PRO A 271 1.40 26.39 -24.52
N ARG A 272 1.15 25.29 -23.82
CA ARG A 272 0.35 25.24 -22.61
C ARG A 272 1.13 24.53 -21.49
N LEU A 273 0.96 24.97 -20.25
CA LEU A 273 1.56 24.34 -19.09
C LEU A 273 0.62 23.21 -18.60
N MET A 274 0.95 21.99 -19.01
CA MET A 274 0.15 20.81 -18.69
C MET A 274 0.64 20.16 -17.40
N LEU A 275 -0.30 19.88 -16.49
CA LEU A 275 -0.06 19.18 -15.22
C LEU A 275 -0.57 17.74 -15.33
N PRO A 276 0.31 16.74 -15.43
CA PRO A 276 -0.12 15.35 -15.38
C PRO A 276 -0.58 14.97 -13.97
N VAL A 277 -1.71 14.27 -13.88
CA VAL A 277 -2.28 13.72 -12.66
C VAL A 277 -2.52 12.22 -12.80
N SER A 278 -2.29 11.48 -11.73
CA SER A 278 -2.48 10.04 -11.65
C SER A 278 -3.37 9.73 -10.45
N LEU A 279 -4.59 9.26 -10.69
CA LEU A 279 -5.55 8.91 -9.66
C LEU A 279 -5.53 7.39 -9.46
N SER A 280 -4.95 6.91 -8.35
CA SER A 280 -5.05 5.50 -7.97
C SER A 280 -6.21 5.30 -6.98
N TYR A 281 -6.93 4.20 -7.09
CA TYR A 281 -8.13 3.95 -6.31
C TYR A 281 -8.39 2.45 -6.07
N ASP A 282 -9.19 2.19 -5.04
CA ASP A 282 -9.70 0.85 -4.72
C ASP A 282 -10.85 0.47 -5.65
N HIS A 283 -10.59 -0.47 -6.58
CA HIS A 283 -11.57 -0.86 -7.59
C HIS A 283 -12.78 -1.62 -7.03
N ARG A 284 -12.76 -1.99 -5.75
CA ARG A 284 -13.96 -2.53 -5.05
C ARG A 284 -14.97 -1.43 -4.75
N VAL A 285 -14.51 -0.18 -4.63
CA VAL A 285 -15.33 0.99 -4.27
C VAL A 285 -15.61 1.88 -5.48
N ILE A 286 -14.63 2.07 -6.34
CA ILE A 286 -14.63 3.04 -7.44
C ILE A 286 -14.43 2.28 -8.75
N ASP A 287 -15.33 2.47 -9.71
CA ASP A 287 -15.18 1.96 -11.08
C ASP A 287 -14.45 2.97 -11.98
N GLY A 288 -14.00 2.50 -13.16
CA GLY A 288 -13.22 3.31 -14.09
C GLY A 288 -13.97 4.54 -14.63
N ALA A 289 -15.27 4.45 -14.84
CA ALA A 289 -16.08 5.57 -15.33
C ALA A 289 -16.23 6.66 -14.24
N LEU A 290 -16.39 6.25 -12.98
CA LEU A 290 -16.44 7.17 -11.85
C LEU A 290 -15.08 7.84 -11.63
N ALA A 291 -13.99 7.08 -11.75
CA ALA A 291 -12.62 7.60 -11.63
C ALA A 291 -12.30 8.63 -12.73
N ALA A 292 -12.69 8.34 -13.98
CA ALA A 292 -12.50 9.27 -15.10
C ALA A 292 -13.27 10.58 -14.89
N ARG A 293 -14.54 10.50 -14.43
CA ARG A 293 -15.35 11.69 -14.11
C ARG A 293 -14.72 12.52 -12.96
N PHE A 294 -14.26 11.86 -11.91
CA PHE A 294 -13.56 12.52 -10.80
C PHE A 294 -12.31 13.25 -11.28
N ALA A 295 -11.43 12.55 -12.00
CA ALA A 295 -10.17 13.11 -12.52
C ALA A 295 -10.45 14.29 -13.45
N ARG A 296 -11.42 14.15 -14.37
CA ARG A 296 -11.79 15.23 -15.30
C ARG A 296 -12.38 16.44 -14.56
N HIS A 297 -13.23 16.22 -13.54
CA HIS A 297 -13.75 17.32 -12.70
C HIS A 297 -12.60 18.04 -11.99
N LEU A 298 -11.68 17.29 -11.36
CA LEU A 298 -10.51 17.87 -10.69
C LEU A 298 -9.67 18.70 -11.67
N CYS A 299 -9.39 18.19 -12.88
CA CYS A 299 -8.68 18.94 -13.91
C CYS A 299 -9.45 20.20 -14.32
N HIS A 300 -10.77 20.12 -14.55
CA HIS A 300 -11.62 21.28 -14.85
C HIS A 300 -11.55 22.38 -13.78
N MET A 301 -11.47 22.00 -12.50
CA MET A 301 -11.30 22.97 -11.40
C MET A 301 -9.95 23.69 -11.48
N LEU A 302 -8.89 23.02 -11.98
CA LEU A 302 -7.55 23.59 -12.13
C LEU A 302 -7.40 24.40 -13.42
N GLU A 303 -8.17 24.09 -14.46
CA GLU A 303 -8.14 24.78 -15.75
C GLU A 303 -8.80 26.18 -15.70
N ASP A 304 -9.68 26.42 -14.73
CA ASP A 304 -10.33 27.71 -14.54
C ASP A 304 -10.40 28.09 -13.06
N ILE A 305 -9.52 29.02 -12.67
CA ILE A 305 -9.37 29.46 -11.28
C ILE A 305 -10.65 30.01 -10.68
N ARG A 306 -11.56 30.57 -11.48
CA ARG A 306 -12.85 31.11 -11.02
C ARG A 306 -13.72 30.03 -10.38
N ARG A 307 -13.55 28.78 -10.80
CA ARG A 307 -14.26 27.62 -10.22
C ARG A 307 -13.78 27.25 -8.82
N LEU A 308 -12.56 27.64 -8.45
CA LEU A 308 -12.00 27.35 -7.13
C LEU A 308 -12.44 28.33 -6.04
N VAL A 309 -13.06 29.46 -6.41
CA VAL A 309 -13.52 30.47 -5.48
C VAL A 309 -15.06 30.49 -5.32
N LEU A 310 -15.75 29.68 -6.08
CA LEU A 310 -17.19 29.41 -5.98
C LEU A 310 -17.44 28.18 -5.11
#